data_02cda7246151cb267dd18a25a79dce06
#
_entry.id   02cda7246151cb267dd18a25a79dce06
#
_cell.length_a   1.000
_cell.length_b   1.000
_cell.length_c   1.000
_cell.angle_alpha   90.00
_cell.angle_beta   90.00
_cell.angle_gamma   90.00
#
_symmetry.space_group_name_H-M   'P 1'
#
loop_
_entity.id
_entity.type
_entity.pdbx_description
1 polymer ?
#
loop_
_entity_poly.entity_id
_entity_poly.type
_entity_poly.pdbx_seq_one_letter_code
_entity_poly.pdbx_strand_id
1 'polypeptide(L)'
;MPISQMAMKRWFSDEYLEQNPELYDEFMKILNKKGIDQENFIKAYEIFANYEDNLENIKNIKSNTLIITGSDDPGSTPDMSKNLNKDIQNSTYVEIKNGKHLCSIEYADEVNNAIMKHINNV
;
A
#
# COMPACT_ATOMS: atom_id res chain seq x y z
N MET A 1 21.68 -1.28 7.36
CA MET A 1 20.88 -2.02 6.35
C MET A 1 20.58 -1.07 5.20
N PRO A 2 20.79 -1.44 3.93
CA PRO A 2 20.46 -0.61 2.78
C PRO A 2 18.97 -0.24 2.74
N ILE A 3 18.65 0.94 2.21
CA ILE A 3 17.27 1.47 2.11
C ILE A 3 16.36 0.49 1.34
N SER A 4 16.88 -0.12 0.28
CA SER A 4 16.13 -1.13 -0.50
C SER A 4 15.73 -2.36 0.32
N GLN A 5 16.59 -2.86 1.19
CA GLN A 5 16.25 -3.97 2.08
C GLN A 5 15.23 -3.55 3.14
N MET A 6 15.31 -2.31 3.64
CA MET A 6 14.31 -1.77 4.57
C MET A 6 12.94 -1.65 3.90
N ALA A 7 12.90 -1.22 2.63
CA ALA A 7 11.68 -1.16 1.86
C ALA A 7 11.04 -2.56 1.72
N MET A 8 11.83 -3.57 1.33
CA MET A 8 11.32 -4.95 1.19
C MET A 8 10.67 -5.46 2.49
N LYS A 9 11.32 -5.24 3.64
CA LYS A 9 10.78 -5.65 4.95
C LYS A 9 9.52 -4.89 5.39
N ARG A 10 9.32 -3.68 4.90
CA ARG A 10 8.07 -2.92 5.10
C ARG A 10 6.95 -3.40 4.20
N TRP A 11 7.29 -3.86 3.01
CA TRP A 11 6.32 -4.21 1.98
C TRP A 11 5.77 -5.62 2.11
N PHE A 12 6.61 -6.58 2.53
CA PHE A 12 6.29 -8.00 2.59
C PHE A 12 6.65 -8.60 3.95
N SER A 13 6.01 -9.71 4.32
CA SER A 13 6.43 -10.52 5.45
C SER A 13 7.78 -11.21 5.18
N ASP A 14 8.52 -11.52 6.25
CA ASP A 14 9.80 -12.23 6.11
C ASP A 14 9.57 -13.63 5.52
N GLU A 15 8.50 -14.31 5.95
CA GLU A 15 8.11 -15.63 5.42
C GLU A 15 7.83 -15.60 3.92
N TYR A 16 7.09 -14.59 3.44
CA TYR A 16 6.79 -14.46 2.02
C TYR A 16 8.06 -14.21 1.18
N LEU A 17 8.99 -13.41 1.66
CA LEU A 17 10.26 -13.15 1.00
C LEU A 17 11.15 -14.39 0.94
N GLU A 18 11.17 -15.21 1.99
CA GLU A 18 11.92 -16.48 2.02
C GLU A 18 11.35 -17.49 1.02
N GLN A 19 10.04 -17.52 0.85
CA GLN A 19 9.36 -18.42 -0.10
C GLN A 19 9.42 -17.92 -1.55
N ASN A 20 9.71 -16.63 -1.78
CA ASN A 20 9.72 -15.98 -3.09
C ASN A 20 11.04 -15.26 -3.39
N PRO A 21 12.20 -15.97 -3.44
CA PRO A 21 13.51 -15.34 -3.62
C PRO A 21 13.65 -14.63 -4.98
N GLU A 22 13.01 -15.13 -6.03
CA GLU A 22 13.04 -14.50 -7.36
C GLU A 22 12.35 -13.13 -7.35
N LEU A 23 11.20 -13.02 -6.66
CA LEU A 23 10.50 -11.74 -6.48
C LEU A 23 11.38 -10.76 -5.69
N TYR A 24 12.04 -11.23 -4.63
CA TYR A 24 12.97 -10.40 -3.87
C TYR A 24 14.08 -9.84 -4.76
N ASP A 25 14.70 -10.69 -5.58
CA ASP A 25 15.79 -10.29 -6.47
C ASP A 25 15.33 -9.30 -7.54
N GLU A 26 14.12 -9.46 -8.10
CA GLU A 26 13.55 -8.53 -9.07
C GLU A 26 13.31 -7.14 -8.44
N PHE A 27 12.68 -7.08 -7.28
CA PHE A 27 12.47 -5.82 -6.57
C PHE A 27 13.80 -5.15 -6.19
N MET A 28 14.79 -5.93 -5.73
CA MET A 28 16.12 -5.39 -5.41
C MET A 28 16.83 -4.83 -6.64
N LYS A 29 16.69 -5.42 -7.82
CA LYS A 29 17.20 -4.87 -9.08
C LYS A 29 16.54 -3.53 -9.40
N ILE A 30 15.22 -3.42 -9.26
CA ILE A 30 14.46 -2.18 -9.51
C ILE A 30 14.88 -1.10 -8.52
N LEU A 31 14.90 -1.40 -7.22
CA LEU A 31 15.20 -0.44 -6.16
C LEU A 31 16.64 0.07 -6.16
N ASN A 32 17.58 -0.72 -6.69
CA ASN A 32 18.99 -0.35 -6.78
C ASN A 32 19.41 0.16 -8.17
N LYS A 33 18.46 0.32 -9.10
CA LYS A 33 18.74 0.87 -10.43
C LYS A 33 19.21 2.31 -10.32
N LYS A 34 20.26 2.67 -11.07
CA LYS A 34 20.90 3.99 -11.06
C LYS A 34 20.57 4.76 -12.33
N GLY A 35 20.92 6.05 -12.34
CA GLY A 35 20.75 6.93 -13.48
C GLY A 35 19.43 7.66 -13.51
N ILE A 36 18.86 7.87 -14.69
CA ILE A 36 17.64 8.65 -14.90
C ILE A 36 16.42 8.09 -14.12
N ASP A 37 16.35 6.77 -13.96
CA ASP A 37 15.28 6.13 -13.21
C ASP A 37 15.37 6.47 -11.71
N GLN A 38 16.58 6.55 -11.16
CA GLN A 38 16.79 6.97 -9.78
C GLN A 38 16.42 8.45 -9.58
N GLU A 39 16.78 9.32 -10.52
CA GLU A 39 16.40 10.74 -10.46
C GLU A 39 14.89 10.93 -10.52
N ASN A 40 14.21 10.20 -11.40
CA ASN A 40 12.75 10.24 -11.51
C ASN A 40 12.07 9.70 -10.24
N PHE A 41 12.62 8.66 -9.64
CA PHE A 41 12.15 8.13 -8.36
C PHE A 41 12.28 9.17 -7.23
N ILE A 42 13.42 9.86 -7.15
CA ILE A 42 13.64 10.92 -6.14
C ILE A 42 12.61 12.03 -6.31
N LYS A 43 12.39 12.52 -7.55
CA LYS A 43 11.38 13.55 -7.83
C LYS A 43 9.97 13.13 -7.45
N ALA A 44 9.58 11.89 -7.74
CA ALA A 44 8.28 11.35 -7.33
C ALA A 44 8.17 11.27 -5.79
N TYR A 45 9.25 10.87 -5.13
CA TYR A 45 9.29 10.77 -3.67
C TYR A 45 9.25 12.14 -2.99
N GLU A 46 9.84 13.18 -3.61
CA GLU A 46 9.75 14.57 -3.13
C GLU A 46 8.31 15.09 -3.10
N ILE A 47 7.49 14.74 -4.09
CA ILE A 47 6.06 15.07 -4.10
C ILE A 47 5.37 14.43 -2.90
N PHE A 48 5.65 13.17 -2.64
CA PHE A 48 5.09 12.44 -1.51
C PHE A 48 5.56 13.00 -0.16
N ALA A 49 6.87 13.32 -0.03
CA ALA A 49 7.45 13.84 1.20
C ALA A 49 6.98 15.26 1.54
N ASN A 50 6.64 16.07 0.52
CA ASN A 50 6.18 17.44 0.69
C ASN A 50 4.64 17.58 0.60
N TYR A 51 3.92 16.46 0.55
CA TYR A 51 2.46 16.49 0.51
C TYR A 51 1.89 17.00 1.84
N GLU A 52 1.02 17.99 1.74
CA GLU A 52 0.25 18.49 2.87
C GLU A 52 -1.19 17.94 2.78
N ASP A 53 -1.63 17.26 3.84
CA ASP A 53 -2.96 16.68 3.90
C ASP A 53 -4.05 17.76 3.90
N ASN A 54 -4.88 17.79 2.86
CA ASN A 54 -6.12 18.54 2.86
C ASN A 54 -7.31 17.64 3.19
N LEU A 55 -7.44 17.31 4.48
CA LEU A 55 -8.47 16.39 4.98
C LEU A 55 -9.91 16.89 4.74
N GLU A 56 -10.12 18.19 4.56
CA GLU A 56 -11.45 18.73 4.25
C GLU A 56 -11.98 18.23 2.90
N ASN A 57 -11.10 18.05 1.91
CA ASN A 57 -11.48 17.53 0.61
C ASN A 57 -11.93 16.05 0.65
N ILE A 58 -11.44 15.28 1.58
CA ILE A 58 -11.78 13.86 1.75
C ILE A 58 -13.27 13.70 2.04
N LYS A 59 -13.86 14.57 2.86
CA LYS A 59 -15.29 14.57 3.21
C LYS A 59 -16.20 14.86 2.02
N ASN A 60 -15.65 15.41 0.95
CA ASN A 60 -16.39 15.69 -0.30
C ASN A 60 -16.44 14.49 -1.25
N ILE A 61 -15.77 13.40 -0.96
CA ILE A 61 -15.80 12.17 -1.76
C ILE A 61 -17.21 11.56 -1.65
N LYS A 62 -17.92 11.50 -2.79
CA LYS A 62 -19.28 10.94 -2.88
C LYS A 62 -19.31 9.56 -3.51
N SER A 63 -18.25 9.17 -4.17
CA SER A 63 -18.11 7.86 -4.81
C SER A 63 -18.16 6.75 -3.76
N ASN A 64 -18.75 5.60 -4.13
CA ASN A 64 -18.62 4.40 -3.36
C ASN A 64 -17.14 3.98 -3.32
N THR A 65 -16.58 3.87 -2.12
CA THR A 65 -15.13 3.77 -1.91
C THR A 65 -14.79 2.52 -1.10
N LEU A 66 -13.87 1.72 -1.59
CA LEU A 66 -13.28 0.61 -0.84
C LEU A 66 -11.90 1.02 -0.33
N ILE A 67 -11.69 0.88 0.97
CA ILE A 67 -10.43 1.14 1.65
C ILE A 67 -9.86 -0.19 2.13
N ILE A 68 -8.67 -0.55 1.63
CA ILE A 68 -8.00 -1.80 1.99
C ILE A 68 -6.65 -1.47 2.62
N THR A 69 -6.32 -2.13 3.72
CA THR A 69 -4.99 -2.03 4.34
C THR A 69 -4.57 -3.37 4.92
N GLY A 70 -3.26 -3.62 4.97
CA GLY A 70 -2.71 -4.75 5.71
C GLY A 70 -2.67 -4.47 7.21
N SER A 71 -2.99 -5.46 8.06
CA SER A 71 -2.99 -5.28 9.52
C SER A 71 -1.61 -4.92 10.08
N ASP A 72 -0.56 -5.33 9.39
CA ASP A 72 0.84 -5.17 9.79
C ASP A 72 1.59 -4.13 8.95
N ASP A 73 0.86 -3.27 8.22
CA ASP A 73 1.48 -2.16 7.48
C ASP A 73 2.02 -1.10 8.44
N PRO A 74 3.34 -0.90 8.50
CA PRO A 74 3.95 0.05 9.44
C PRO A 74 3.91 1.50 8.94
N GLY A 75 3.58 1.73 7.67
CA GLY A 75 3.57 3.05 7.04
C GLY A 75 2.17 3.61 6.81
N SER A 76 1.33 2.85 6.12
CA SER A 76 -0.10 3.15 5.93
C SER A 76 -0.92 2.30 6.90
N THR A 77 -0.98 2.74 8.15
CA THR A 77 -1.49 1.91 9.25
C THR A 77 -3.01 1.67 9.15
N PRO A 78 -3.52 0.59 9.76
CA PRO A 78 -4.95 0.35 9.90
C PRO A 78 -5.72 1.53 10.49
N ASP A 79 -5.15 2.24 11.46
CA ASP A 79 -5.81 3.41 12.08
C ASP A 79 -5.96 4.58 11.11
N MET A 80 -4.98 4.82 10.22
CA MET A 80 -5.11 5.82 9.16
C MET A 80 -6.26 5.46 8.22
N SER A 81 -6.36 4.20 7.81
CA SER A 81 -7.44 3.71 6.94
C SER A 81 -8.81 3.75 7.62
N LYS A 82 -8.89 3.43 8.91
CA LYS A 82 -10.12 3.56 9.71
C LYS A 82 -10.56 5.01 9.82
N ASN A 83 -9.63 5.97 9.92
CA ASN A 83 -9.96 7.39 9.92
C ASN A 83 -10.50 7.83 8.56
N LEU A 84 -9.89 7.40 7.45
CA LEU A 84 -10.44 7.65 6.11
C LEU A 84 -11.87 7.09 5.99
N ASN A 85 -12.12 5.89 6.51
CA ASN A 85 -13.45 5.27 6.48
C ASN A 85 -14.49 6.04 7.29
N LYS A 86 -14.09 6.76 8.32
CA LYS A 86 -14.99 7.67 9.08
C LYS A 86 -15.31 8.95 8.32
N ASP A 87 -14.33 9.47 7.57
CA ASP A 87 -14.44 10.74 6.87
C ASP A 87 -15.12 10.62 5.50
N ILE A 88 -15.03 9.46 4.83
CA ILE A 88 -15.67 9.18 3.54
C ILE A 88 -17.04 8.53 3.79
N GLN A 89 -18.12 9.25 3.52
CA GLN A 89 -19.49 8.84 3.86
C GLN A 89 -19.89 7.47 3.26
N ASN A 90 -19.52 7.22 1.99
CA ASN A 90 -19.86 6.00 1.27
C ASN A 90 -18.64 5.09 1.13
N SER A 91 -18.05 4.70 2.27
CA SER A 91 -16.86 3.85 2.25
C SER A 91 -17.04 2.55 3.01
N THR A 92 -16.30 1.53 2.58
CA THR A 92 -16.18 0.24 3.23
C THR A 92 -14.71 -0.01 3.53
N TYR A 93 -14.40 -0.43 4.76
CA TYR A 93 -13.06 -0.77 5.19
C TYR A 93 -12.86 -2.28 5.25
N VAL A 94 -11.75 -2.75 4.69
CA VAL A 94 -11.30 -4.14 4.74
C VAL A 94 -9.86 -4.20 5.21
N GLU A 95 -9.60 -4.97 6.26
CA GLU A 95 -8.28 -5.22 6.82
C GLU A 95 -7.79 -6.61 6.39
N ILE A 96 -6.63 -6.67 5.73
CA ILE A 96 -5.99 -7.92 5.33
C ILE A 96 -5.10 -8.39 6.48
N LYS A 97 -5.51 -9.47 7.12
CA LYS A 97 -4.80 -10.02 8.28
C LYS A 97 -3.36 -10.43 7.92
N ASN A 98 -2.41 -10.04 8.75
CA ASN A 98 -0.96 -10.25 8.59
C ASN A 98 -0.36 -9.57 7.34
N GLY A 99 -1.17 -8.84 6.56
CA GLY A 99 -0.69 -8.13 5.37
C GLY A 99 0.14 -6.92 5.74
N LYS A 100 1.24 -6.70 5.00
CA LYS A 100 2.04 -5.49 5.04
C LYS A 100 1.67 -4.56 3.87
N HIS A 101 2.55 -3.63 3.51
CA HIS A 101 2.25 -2.56 2.55
C HIS A 101 1.85 -3.08 1.16
N LEU A 102 2.50 -4.13 0.67
CA LEU A 102 2.14 -4.77 -0.60
C LEU A 102 1.28 -6.03 -0.41
N CYS A 103 0.33 -5.98 0.52
CA CYS A 103 -0.64 -7.07 0.72
C CYS A 103 -1.42 -7.44 -0.54
N SER A 104 -1.53 -6.52 -1.52
CA SER A 104 -2.12 -6.80 -2.84
C SER A 104 -1.34 -7.83 -3.68
N ILE A 105 -0.08 -8.09 -3.33
CA ILE A 105 0.76 -9.13 -3.95
C ILE A 105 0.77 -10.37 -3.05
N GLU A 106 1.10 -10.19 -1.77
CA GLU A 106 1.25 -11.29 -0.80
C GLU A 106 -0.08 -12.00 -0.50
N TYR A 107 -1.19 -11.25 -0.45
CA TYR A 107 -2.55 -11.72 -0.17
C TYR A 107 -3.49 -11.35 -1.31
N ALA A 108 -3.05 -11.67 -2.56
CA ALA A 108 -3.73 -11.24 -3.77
C ALA A 108 -5.19 -11.75 -3.85
N ASP A 109 -5.44 -12.97 -3.40
CA ASP A 109 -6.78 -13.56 -3.44
C ASP A 109 -7.74 -12.83 -2.50
N GLU A 110 -7.32 -12.51 -1.28
CA GLU A 110 -8.12 -11.78 -0.31
C GLU A 110 -8.43 -10.35 -0.79
N VAL A 111 -7.42 -9.68 -1.33
CA VAL A 111 -7.57 -8.32 -1.89
C VAL A 111 -8.51 -8.34 -3.10
N ASN A 112 -8.31 -9.26 -4.04
CA ASN A 112 -9.15 -9.39 -5.23
C ASN A 112 -10.60 -9.75 -4.86
N ASN A 113 -10.82 -10.62 -3.89
CA ASN A 113 -12.15 -10.94 -3.38
C ASN A 113 -12.85 -9.72 -2.77
N ALA A 114 -12.12 -8.90 -2.01
CA ALA A 114 -12.66 -7.65 -1.47
C ALA A 114 -13.06 -6.66 -2.58
N ILE A 115 -12.22 -6.51 -3.60
CA ILE A 115 -12.48 -5.66 -4.78
C ILE A 115 -13.71 -6.18 -5.55
N MET A 116 -13.75 -7.47 -5.85
CA MET A 116 -14.89 -8.07 -6.60
C MET A 116 -16.21 -7.94 -5.83
N LYS A 117 -16.19 -8.15 -4.52
CA LYS A 117 -17.35 -7.95 -3.66
C LYS A 117 -17.82 -6.49 -3.69
N HIS A 118 -16.90 -5.55 -3.67
CA HIS A 118 -17.21 -4.12 -3.73
C HIS A 118 -17.85 -3.75 -5.07
N ILE A 119 -17.27 -4.16 -6.19
CA ILE A 119 -17.77 -3.88 -7.55
C ILE A 119 -19.16 -4.48 -7.76
N ASN A 120 -19.42 -5.68 -7.26
CA ASN A 120 -20.71 -6.36 -7.44
C ASN A 120 -21.85 -5.80 -6.55
N ASN A 121 -21.52 -4.96 -5.56
CA ASN A 121 -22.49 -4.34 -4.66
C ASN A 121 -22.72 -2.84 -4.94
N VAL A 122 -22.19 -2.34 -6.05
CA VAL A 122 -22.33 -0.94 -6.49
C VAL A 122 -23.56 -0.79 -7.38
#